data_5a3752dc814a8aa4bded7a9dada76b79
#
_entry.id   5a3752dc814a8aa4bded7a9dada76b79
#
_cell.length_a   1.000
_cell.length_b   1.000
_cell.length_c   1.000
_cell.angle_alpha   90.00
_cell.angle_beta   90.00
_cell.angle_gamma   90.00
#
_symmetry.space_group_name_H-M   'P 1'
#
loop_
_entity.id
_entity.type
_entity.pdbx_description
1 polymer ?
#
loop_
_entity_poly.entity_id
_entity_poly.type
_entity_poly.pdbx_seq_one_letter_code
_entity_poly.pdbx_strand_id
1 'polypeptide(L)'
;MKNIGVIGCGNILETYLRSQEYFNNINFVSCSDINMELARKTASNNNLKAQTVEELLNDNSIDIVLNITIPQAHFEVSKKILEAGKHVYSEKPMSVKFEQASELLKISKKNNLYF
;
A
#
# COMPACT_ATOMS: atom_id res chain seq x y z
N MET A 1 -15.51 -8.63 0.74
CA MET A 1 -14.13 -8.68 1.25
C MET A 1 -13.26 -7.74 0.42
N LYS A 2 -12.45 -6.94 1.06
CA LYS A 2 -11.54 -6.01 0.36
C LYS A 2 -10.14 -6.61 0.26
N ASN A 3 -9.58 -6.57 -0.92
CA ASN A 3 -8.22 -7.05 -1.16
C ASN A 3 -7.20 -5.93 -0.97
N ILE A 4 -6.14 -6.24 -0.23
CA ILE A 4 -5.10 -5.29 0.13
C ILE A 4 -3.78 -5.71 -0.53
N GLY A 5 -3.19 -4.76 -1.28
CA GLY A 5 -1.81 -4.84 -1.71
C GLY A 5 -0.92 -4.04 -0.78
N VAL A 6 0.32 -4.44 -0.62
CA VAL A 6 1.27 -3.74 0.26
C VAL A 6 2.47 -3.26 -0.55
N ILE A 7 2.85 -2.00 -0.37
CA ILE A 7 4.10 -1.46 -0.91
C ILE A 7 5.03 -1.18 0.26
N GLY A 8 6.14 -1.89 0.30
CA GLY A 8 7.10 -1.90 1.39
C GLY A 8 7.07 -3.23 2.14
N CYS A 9 8.19 -3.94 2.17
CA CYS A 9 8.31 -5.24 2.82
C CYS A 9 9.26 -5.19 4.03
N GLY A 10 9.24 -4.07 4.76
CA GLY A 10 10.05 -3.89 5.96
C GLY A 10 9.45 -4.60 7.18
N ASN A 11 10.05 -4.36 8.33
CA ASN A 11 9.73 -5.09 9.56
C ASN A 11 8.29 -4.93 10.05
N ILE A 12 7.66 -3.79 9.77
CA ILE A 12 6.29 -3.51 10.25
C ILE A 12 5.23 -4.34 9.51
N LEU A 13 5.56 -4.85 8.33
CA LEU A 13 4.60 -5.62 7.52
C LEU A 13 4.03 -6.81 8.28
N GLU A 14 4.85 -7.53 9.03
CA GLU A 14 4.39 -8.69 9.79
C GLU A 14 3.27 -8.34 10.77
N THR A 15 3.38 -7.17 11.42
CA THR A 15 2.34 -6.68 12.33
C THR A 15 1.01 -6.48 11.60
N TYR A 16 1.06 -5.90 10.40
CA TYR A 16 -0.14 -5.72 9.59
C TYR A 16 -0.74 -7.04 9.12
N LEU A 17 0.09 -7.97 8.67
CA LEU A 17 -0.39 -9.28 8.22
C LEU A 17 -1.09 -10.06 9.34
N ARG A 18 -0.57 -9.98 10.56
CA ARG A 18 -1.21 -10.58 11.74
C ARG A 18 -2.59 -10.00 12.02
N SER A 19 -2.81 -8.72 11.68
CA SER A 19 -4.10 -8.08 11.93
C SER A 19 -5.24 -8.73 11.16
N GLN A 20 -4.96 -9.45 10.09
CA GLN A 20 -5.97 -10.17 9.32
C GLN A 20 -6.77 -11.17 10.17
N GLU A 21 -6.16 -11.69 11.23
CA GLU A 21 -6.85 -12.60 12.14
C GLU A 21 -8.03 -11.94 12.87
N TYR A 22 -8.01 -10.61 12.99
CA TYR A 22 -9.03 -9.84 13.70
C TYR A 22 -10.08 -9.21 12.81
N PHE A 23 -9.89 -9.28 11.48
CA PHE A 23 -10.78 -8.63 10.53
C PHE A 23 -11.25 -9.63 9.46
N ASN A 24 -12.55 -9.87 9.42
CA ASN A 24 -13.15 -10.84 8.49
C ASN A 24 -13.40 -10.27 7.09
N ASN A 25 -13.20 -8.98 6.89
CA ASN A 25 -13.56 -8.28 5.66
C ASN A 25 -12.36 -7.79 4.84
N ILE A 26 -11.15 -8.14 5.22
CA ILE A 26 -9.93 -7.80 4.49
C ILE A 26 -9.13 -9.05 4.15
N ASN A 27 -8.37 -8.97 3.07
CA ASN A 27 -7.51 -10.05 2.63
C ASN A 27 -6.25 -9.47 2.00
N PHE A 28 -5.09 -9.78 2.58
CA PHE A 28 -3.80 -9.40 1.98
C PHE A 28 -3.49 -10.35 0.83
N VAL A 29 -3.28 -9.80 -0.36
CA VAL A 29 -3.12 -10.62 -1.58
C VAL A 29 -1.77 -10.44 -2.26
N SER A 30 -1.12 -9.30 -2.07
CA SER A 30 0.08 -8.96 -2.83
C SER A 30 1.01 -8.05 -2.04
N CYS A 31 2.30 -8.15 -2.35
CA CYS A 31 3.30 -7.21 -1.83
C CYS A 31 4.29 -6.79 -2.91
N SER A 32 4.85 -5.62 -2.72
CA SER A 32 5.89 -5.04 -3.55
C SER A 32 6.95 -4.36 -2.68
N ASP A 33 8.16 -4.28 -3.18
CA ASP A 33 9.25 -3.55 -2.56
C ASP A 33 10.23 -3.13 -3.65
N ILE A 34 10.96 -2.06 -3.44
CA ILE A 34 12.01 -1.64 -4.37
C ILE A 34 13.06 -2.75 -4.52
N ASN A 35 13.29 -3.51 -3.45
CA ASN A 35 14.07 -4.74 -3.49
C ASN A 35 13.14 -5.92 -3.81
N MET A 36 13.10 -6.33 -5.06
CA MET A 36 12.19 -7.40 -5.51
C MET A 36 12.56 -8.78 -4.97
N GLU A 37 13.81 -9.02 -4.59
CA GLU A 37 14.16 -10.26 -3.90
C GLU A 37 13.49 -10.33 -2.53
N LEU A 38 13.49 -9.21 -1.79
CA LEU A 38 12.78 -9.10 -0.52
C LEU A 38 11.29 -9.30 -0.72
N ALA A 39 10.70 -8.70 -1.74
CA ALA A 39 9.28 -8.86 -2.06
C ALA A 39 8.94 -10.32 -2.34
N ARG A 40 9.75 -11.03 -3.13
CA ARG A 40 9.53 -12.43 -3.45
C ARG A 40 9.65 -13.32 -2.21
N LYS A 41 10.65 -13.08 -1.37
CA LYS A 41 10.83 -13.81 -0.12
C LYS A 41 9.64 -13.59 0.82
N THR A 42 9.23 -12.35 0.99
CA THR A 42 8.08 -11.97 1.82
C THR A 42 6.80 -12.64 1.32
N ALA A 43 6.58 -12.59 0.01
CA ALA A 43 5.43 -13.22 -0.62
C ALA A 43 5.38 -14.73 -0.38
N SER A 44 6.52 -15.40 -0.58
CA SER A 44 6.63 -16.85 -0.37
C SER A 44 6.33 -17.24 1.08
N ASN A 45 6.82 -16.46 2.05
CA ASN A 45 6.65 -16.75 3.48
C ASN A 45 5.23 -16.46 3.98
N ASN A 46 4.45 -15.67 3.27
CA ASN A 46 3.16 -15.19 3.73
C ASN A 46 2.01 -15.51 2.77
N ASN A 47 2.24 -16.36 1.79
CA ASN A 47 1.25 -16.74 0.78
C ASN A 47 0.66 -15.53 0.04
N LEU A 48 1.53 -14.61 -0.34
CA LEU A 48 1.19 -13.42 -1.12
C LEU A 48 1.78 -13.54 -2.52
N LYS A 49 1.28 -12.72 -3.43
CA LYS A 49 1.85 -12.55 -4.76
C LYS A 49 2.90 -11.43 -4.73
N ALA A 50 4.10 -11.68 -5.23
CA ALA A 50 5.09 -10.63 -5.40
C ALA A 50 4.83 -9.92 -6.73
N GLN A 51 4.70 -8.60 -6.68
CA GLN A 51 4.47 -7.75 -7.86
C GLN A 51 5.39 -6.54 -7.80
N THR A 52 5.74 -5.99 -8.95
CA THR A 52 6.33 -4.65 -8.99
C THR A 52 5.26 -3.63 -8.57
N VAL A 53 5.69 -2.42 -8.20
CA VAL A 53 4.71 -1.36 -7.86
C VAL A 53 3.74 -1.13 -9.02
N GLU A 54 4.25 -1.10 -10.24
CA GLU A 54 3.41 -0.90 -11.43
C GLU A 54 2.40 -2.03 -11.62
N GLU A 55 2.83 -3.28 -11.51
CA GLU A 55 1.93 -4.43 -11.61
C GLU A 55 0.86 -4.40 -10.53
N LEU A 56 1.24 -4.10 -9.28
CA LEU A 56 0.32 -4.01 -8.16
C LEU A 56 -0.72 -2.92 -8.38
N LEU A 57 -0.29 -1.74 -8.84
CA LEU A 57 -1.19 -0.62 -9.09
C LEU A 57 -2.12 -0.87 -10.27
N ASN A 58 -1.74 -1.70 -11.23
CA ASN A 58 -2.57 -2.08 -12.36
C ASN A 58 -3.45 -3.31 -12.10
N ASP A 59 -3.31 -3.94 -10.94
CA ASP A 59 -4.10 -5.12 -10.57
C ASP A 59 -5.49 -4.69 -10.09
N ASN A 60 -6.50 -4.94 -10.91
CA ASN A 60 -7.88 -4.56 -10.62
C ASN A 60 -8.51 -5.34 -9.47
N SER A 61 -7.89 -6.43 -9.02
CA SER A 61 -8.38 -7.18 -7.86
C SER A 61 -8.03 -6.52 -6.53
N ILE A 62 -7.13 -5.52 -6.54
CA ILE A 62 -6.68 -4.82 -5.34
C ILE A 62 -7.51 -3.56 -5.13
N ASP A 63 -8.14 -3.45 -3.97
CA ASP A 63 -9.01 -2.31 -3.61
C ASP A 63 -8.25 -1.23 -2.83
N ILE A 64 -7.40 -1.67 -1.91
CA ILE A 64 -6.69 -0.81 -0.96
C ILE A 64 -5.21 -1.12 -1.05
N VAL A 65 -4.38 -0.09 -1.00
CA VAL A 65 -2.93 -0.28 -0.93
C VAL A 65 -2.40 0.29 0.39
N LEU A 66 -1.71 -0.57 1.11
CA LEU A 66 -1.00 -0.21 2.33
C LEU A 66 0.38 0.32 1.95
N ASN A 67 0.62 1.59 2.26
CA ASN A 67 1.91 2.24 2.02
C ASN A 67 2.73 2.25 3.31
N ILE A 68 3.66 1.31 3.40
CA ILE A 68 4.60 1.20 4.53
C ILE A 68 6.05 1.35 4.06
N THR A 69 6.25 2.19 3.07
CA THR A 69 7.58 2.59 2.60
C THR A 69 8.27 3.48 3.63
N ILE A 70 9.48 3.92 3.35
CA ILE A 70 10.17 4.88 4.22
C ILE A 70 9.46 6.25 4.17
N PRO A 71 9.55 7.08 5.22
CA PRO A 71 8.84 8.37 5.27
C PRO A 71 9.06 9.26 4.06
N GLN A 72 10.28 9.29 3.52
CA GLN A 72 10.64 10.10 2.35
C GLN A 72 9.92 9.67 1.07
N ALA A 73 9.45 8.43 1.02
CA ALA A 73 8.74 7.88 -0.14
C ALA A 73 7.21 7.95 0.01
N HIS A 74 6.68 8.25 1.19
CA HIS A 74 5.25 8.20 1.47
C HIS A 74 4.43 9.03 0.48
N PHE A 75 4.83 10.28 0.22
CA PHE A 75 4.09 11.16 -0.67
C PHE A 75 4.00 10.60 -2.09
N GLU A 76 5.14 10.28 -2.70
CA GLU A 76 5.19 9.82 -4.08
C GLU A 76 4.42 8.51 -4.28
N VAL A 77 4.59 7.57 -3.35
CA VAL A 77 3.90 6.28 -3.41
C VAL A 77 2.41 6.45 -3.21
N SER A 78 1.98 7.21 -2.19
CA SER A 78 0.55 7.47 -1.95
C SER A 78 -0.12 8.18 -3.13
N LYS A 79 0.59 9.12 -3.75
CA LYS A 79 0.08 9.81 -4.94
C LYS A 79 -0.17 8.84 -6.10
N LYS A 80 0.80 7.96 -6.36
CA LYS A 80 0.65 6.93 -7.40
C LYS A 80 -0.51 5.98 -7.13
N ILE A 81 -0.70 5.60 -5.87
CA ILE A 81 -1.82 4.73 -5.47
C ILE A 81 -3.15 5.42 -5.78
N LEU A 82 -3.31 6.67 -5.36
CA LEU A 82 -4.53 7.44 -5.60
C LEU A 82 -4.77 7.65 -7.09
N GLU A 83 -3.73 7.98 -7.86
CA GLU A 83 -3.84 8.15 -9.31
C GLU A 83 -4.22 6.85 -10.03
N ALA A 84 -3.88 5.70 -9.45
CA ALA A 84 -4.30 4.38 -9.95
C ALA A 84 -5.75 4.01 -9.54
N GLY A 85 -6.45 4.88 -8.84
CA GLY A 85 -7.84 4.67 -8.44
C GLY A 85 -8.03 3.76 -7.24
N LYS A 86 -7.03 3.64 -6.38
CA LYS A 86 -7.07 2.77 -5.21
C LYS A 86 -7.08 3.58 -3.92
N HIS A 87 -7.71 3.03 -2.89
CA HIS A 87 -7.67 3.62 -1.56
C HIS A 87 -6.29 3.45 -0.94
N VAL A 88 -5.89 4.40 -0.10
CA VAL A 88 -4.58 4.37 0.56
C VAL A 88 -4.75 4.24 2.06
N TYR A 89 -3.97 3.34 2.65
CA TYR A 89 -3.70 3.33 4.08
C TYR A 89 -2.19 3.49 4.25
N SER A 90 -1.77 4.64 4.76
CA SER A 90 -0.34 4.98 4.86
C SER A 90 0.12 5.00 6.32
N GLU A 91 1.34 4.52 6.55
CA GLU A 91 2.02 4.77 7.81
C GLU A 91 2.33 6.27 7.97
N LYS A 92 2.48 6.69 9.21
CA LYS A 92 2.88 8.05 9.55
C LYS A 92 4.38 8.28 9.28
N PRO A 93 4.78 9.47 8.93
CA PRO A 93 3.95 10.63 8.60
C PRO A 93 3.33 10.49 7.21
N MET A 94 2.19 11.13 7.00
CA MET A 94 1.51 11.16 5.71
C MET A 94 2.42 11.65 4.59
N SER A 95 3.22 12.66 4.91
CA SER A 95 4.25 13.22 4.03
C SER A 95 5.29 13.97 4.87
N VAL A 96 6.40 14.34 4.23
CA VAL A 96 7.46 15.13 4.89
C VAL A 96 7.07 16.62 4.97
N LYS A 97 6.28 17.11 4.00
CA LYS A 97 5.87 18.51 3.91
C LYS A 97 4.35 18.62 3.98
N PHE A 98 3.87 19.67 4.64
CA PHE A 98 2.43 19.95 4.76
C PHE A 98 1.74 20.09 3.39
N GLU A 99 2.38 20.77 2.45
CA GLU A 99 1.85 20.99 1.11
C GLU A 99 1.59 19.68 0.36
N GLN A 100 2.45 18.69 0.58
CA GLN A 100 2.31 17.35 0.00
C GLN A 100 1.08 16.64 0.58
N ALA A 101 0.89 16.70 1.90
CA ALA A 101 -0.28 16.12 2.54
C ALA A 101 -1.57 16.77 2.02
N SER A 102 -1.57 18.09 1.86
CA SER A 102 -2.71 18.83 1.30
C SER A 102 -3.03 18.39 -0.12
N GLU A 103 -2.00 18.17 -0.95
CA GLU A 103 -2.17 17.66 -2.31
C GLU A 103 -2.79 16.27 -2.33
N LEU A 104 -2.31 15.36 -1.48
CA LEU A 104 -2.86 14.01 -1.38
C LEU A 104 -4.34 14.02 -1.02
N LEU A 105 -4.74 14.86 -0.06
CA LEU A 105 -6.15 14.99 0.33
C LEU A 105 -7.01 15.53 -0.80
N LYS A 106 -6.50 16.47 -1.59
CA LYS A 106 -7.23 16.98 -2.77
C LYS A 106 -7.44 15.89 -3.81
N ILE A 107 -6.41 15.10 -4.09
CA ILE A 107 -6.51 13.99 -5.06
C ILE A 107 -7.51 12.96 -4.56
N SER A 108 -7.46 12.59 -3.28
CA SER A 108 -8.38 11.60 -2.72
C SER A 108 -9.84 12.05 -2.84
N LYS A 109 -10.13 13.30 -2.49
CA LYS A 109 -11.47 13.86 -2.59
C LYS A 109 -11.98 13.94 -4.02
N LYS A 110 -11.12 14.39 -4.94
CA LYS A 110 -11.48 14.50 -6.37
C LYS A 110 -11.87 13.15 -6.98
N ASN A 111 -11.23 12.08 -6.53
CA ASN A 111 -11.44 10.74 -7.07
C ASN A 111 -12.33 9.85 -6.21
N ASN A 112 -12.95 10.40 -5.17
CA ASN A 112 -13.80 9.64 -4.23
C ASN A 112 -13.05 8.46 -3.58
N LEU A 113 -11.80 8.68 -3.20
CA LEU A 113 -10.96 7.67 -2.58
C LEU A 113 -10.71 8.01 -1.11
N TYR A 114 -10.56 6.98 -0.30
CA TYR A 114 -10.15 7.14 1.09
C TYR A 114 -8.63 7.19 1.20
N PHE A 115 -8.20 8.05 2.12
CA PHE A 115 -6.80 8.15 2.49
C PHE A 115 -6.68 8.07 4.02
#